data_8bb0946f87ec0937c2731a6654267ee2
#
_entry.id   8bb0946f87ec0937c2731a6654267ee2
#
_cell.length_a   1.000
_cell.length_b   1.000
_cell.length_c   1.000
_cell.angle_alpha   90.00
_cell.angle_beta   90.00
_cell.angle_gamma   90.00
#
_symmetry.space_group_name_H-M   'P 1'
#
loop_
_entity.id
_entity.type
_entity.pdbx_description
1 polymer ?
#
loop_
_entity_poly.entity_id
_entity_poly.type
_entity_poly.pdbx_seq_one_letter_code
_entity_poly.pdbx_strand_id
1 'polypeptide(L)'
;SDRYVYFDTPIWKGAGVAIPIFSLKSEKSFGIGDFGDLKGMIDWAISTNQKVIQILPINDTTMTHKWTDSYPYNSISIYAFHPMYVDITQMGSLKDKAAMSQFSKRQKELNNLPVIDYEAVNQIKWDYFHLIFQQEGEKVLASNDFKKFFNANKEWLQPYAVFSYLRDIYKTPNFREWPQYTVYNQQEIEKLCQPESTDYPHIALYYYIQYHLHL
;
A
#
# COMPACT_ATOMS: atom_id res chain seq x y z
N SER A 1 -33.88 -20.35 -36.50
CA SER A 1 -32.50 -20.51 -36.95
C SER A 1 -31.66 -20.85 -35.75
N ASP A 2 -31.13 -22.05 -35.74
CA ASP A 2 -30.24 -22.54 -34.69
C ASP A 2 -28.93 -21.75 -34.74
N ARG A 3 -28.55 -21.15 -33.62
CA ARG A 3 -27.23 -20.47 -33.48
C ARG A 3 -26.33 -21.33 -32.65
N TYR A 4 -25.21 -21.74 -33.24
CA TYR A 4 -24.14 -22.46 -32.54
C TYR A 4 -23.14 -21.45 -32.01
N VAL A 5 -22.83 -21.51 -30.71
CA VAL A 5 -21.71 -20.80 -30.13
C VAL A 5 -20.58 -21.84 -30.00
N TYR A 6 -19.55 -21.68 -30.82
CA TYR A 6 -18.38 -22.52 -30.77
C TYR A 6 -17.32 -21.85 -29.93
N PHE A 7 -16.88 -22.50 -28.84
CA PHE A 7 -15.75 -22.08 -28.04
C PHE A 7 -14.57 -22.98 -28.38
N ASP A 8 -13.71 -22.53 -29.26
CA ASP A 8 -12.43 -23.17 -29.50
C ASP A 8 -11.41 -22.61 -28.50
N THR A 9 -11.52 -23.03 -27.25
CA THR A 9 -10.51 -22.72 -26.26
C THR A 9 -9.45 -23.81 -26.32
N PRO A 10 -8.18 -23.47 -26.70
CA PRO A 10 -7.09 -24.40 -26.53
C PRO A 10 -7.10 -24.90 -25.08
N ILE A 11 -7.04 -26.23 -24.88
CA ILE A 11 -6.98 -26.82 -23.56
C ILE A 11 -5.68 -26.34 -22.89
N TRP A 12 -5.78 -25.26 -22.12
CA TRP A 12 -4.67 -24.78 -21.33
C TRP A 12 -4.46 -25.69 -20.12
N LYS A 13 -3.22 -26.17 -19.94
CA LYS A 13 -2.82 -26.94 -18.76
C LYS A 13 -1.69 -26.21 -18.05
N GLY A 14 -1.86 -25.98 -16.77
CA GLY A 14 -0.85 -25.32 -15.93
C GLY A 14 -1.03 -25.70 -14.48
N ALA A 15 0.06 -25.64 -13.75
CA ALA A 15 0.08 -25.71 -12.29
C ALA A 15 0.45 -24.34 -11.72
N GLY A 16 0.08 -24.09 -10.51
CA GLY A 16 0.39 -22.86 -9.80
C GLY A 16 0.17 -22.97 -8.30
N VAL A 17 0.40 -21.90 -7.61
CA VAL A 17 0.21 -21.81 -6.17
C VAL A 17 -0.78 -20.71 -5.81
N ALA A 18 -1.55 -20.92 -4.75
CA ALA A 18 -2.36 -19.89 -4.12
C ALA A 18 -1.69 -19.49 -2.81
N ILE A 19 -1.30 -18.24 -2.69
CA ILE A 19 -0.57 -17.75 -1.51
C ILE A 19 -0.89 -16.28 -1.27
N PRO A 20 -1.30 -15.89 -0.04
CA PRO A 20 -1.42 -14.49 0.31
C PRO A 20 -0.05 -13.82 0.36
N ILE A 21 0.06 -12.56 -0.11
CA ILE A 21 1.33 -11.83 -0.07
C ILE A 21 1.84 -11.71 1.36
N PHE A 22 0.99 -11.41 2.32
CA PHE A 22 1.39 -11.28 3.73
C PHE A 22 2.02 -12.55 4.34
N SER A 23 1.80 -13.73 3.71
CA SER A 23 2.40 -15.00 4.15
C SER A 23 3.79 -15.24 3.58
N LEU A 24 4.19 -14.46 2.58
CA LEU A 24 5.55 -14.54 2.03
C LEU A 24 6.54 -14.05 3.07
N LYS A 25 7.75 -14.62 3.05
CA LYS A 25 8.80 -14.24 3.99
C LYS A 25 10.17 -14.42 3.35
N SER A 26 10.97 -13.38 3.38
CA SER A 26 12.37 -13.38 3.00
C SER A 26 13.21 -12.70 4.07
N GLU A 27 14.52 -12.68 3.89
CA GLU A 27 15.42 -11.92 4.77
C GLU A 27 15.19 -10.40 4.70
N LYS A 28 14.56 -9.93 3.60
CA LYS A 28 14.29 -8.52 3.36
C LYS A 28 12.91 -8.08 3.86
N SER A 29 12.02 -9.02 4.16
CA SER A 29 10.68 -8.71 4.68
C SER A 29 10.76 -7.94 5.99
N PHE A 30 9.72 -7.18 6.28
CA PHE A 30 9.63 -6.38 7.52
C PHE A 30 8.59 -6.97 8.48
N GLY A 31 8.71 -8.27 8.79
CA GLY A 31 7.79 -9.02 9.64
C GLY A 31 6.53 -9.51 8.93
N ILE A 32 6.32 -9.11 7.69
CA ILE A 32 5.22 -9.48 6.82
C ILE A 32 5.70 -9.49 5.38
N GLY A 33 5.10 -10.34 4.53
CA GLY A 33 5.38 -10.32 3.10
C GLY A 33 4.87 -9.05 2.41
N ASP A 34 5.64 -8.55 1.45
CA ASP A 34 5.36 -7.34 0.70
C ASP A 34 5.59 -7.52 -0.82
N PHE A 35 5.49 -6.45 -1.59
CA PHE A 35 5.66 -6.53 -3.04
C PHE A 35 7.09 -6.90 -3.49
N GLY A 36 8.10 -6.64 -2.65
CA GLY A 36 9.45 -7.16 -2.89
C GLY A 36 9.52 -8.68 -2.77
N ASP A 37 8.83 -9.25 -1.77
CA ASP A 37 8.72 -10.70 -1.60
C ASP A 37 7.88 -11.33 -2.73
N LEU A 38 6.86 -10.64 -3.24
CA LEU A 38 6.08 -11.11 -4.39
C LEU A 38 6.94 -11.19 -5.65
N LYS A 39 7.84 -10.23 -5.89
CA LYS A 39 8.81 -10.30 -7.01
C LYS A 39 9.67 -11.57 -6.88
N GLY A 40 10.19 -11.87 -5.69
CA GLY A 40 10.92 -13.11 -5.42
C GLY A 40 10.09 -14.37 -5.65
N MET A 41 8.81 -14.35 -5.28
CA MET A 41 7.88 -15.44 -5.53
C MET A 41 7.62 -15.66 -7.04
N ILE A 42 7.55 -14.59 -7.82
CA ILE A 42 7.42 -14.65 -9.28
C ILE A 42 8.67 -15.31 -9.90
N ASP A 43 9.87 -14.91 -9.46
CA ASP A 43 11.12 -15.50 -9.93
C ASP A 43 11.18 -17.01 -9.62
N TRP A 44 10.76 -17.41 -8.41
CA TRP A 44 10.63 -18.81 -8.04
C TRP A 44 9.63 -19.56 -8.94
N ALA A 45 8.46 -18.98 -9.20
CA ALA A 45 7.45 -19.58 -10.05
C ALA A 45 7.96 -19.80 -11.50
N ILE A 46 8.70 -18.83 -12.02
CA ILE A 46 9.36 -18.95 -13.34
C ILE A 46 10.37 -20.10 -13.31
N SER A 47 11.24 -20.16 -12.31
CA SER A 47 12.29 -21.18 -12.19
C SER A 47 11.75 -22.61 -12.05
N THR A 48 10.56 -22.74 -11.45
CA THR A 48 9.87 -24.02 -11.25
C THR A 48 8.80 -24.32 -12.31
N ASN A 49 8.74 -23.50 -13.38
CA ASN A 49 7.77 -23.65 -14.47
C ASN A 49 6.30 -23.60 -14.02
N GLN A 50 6.01 -22.90 -12.90
CA GLN A 50 4.65 -22.59 -12.51
C GLN A 50 4.03 -21.58 -13.48
N LYS A 51 2.72 -21.69 -13.71
CA LYS A 51 2.00 -20.85 -14.69
C LYS A 51 1.07 -19.82 -14.05
N VAL A 52 0.74 -20.01 -12.79
CA VAL A 52 -0.20 -19.16 -12.04
C VAL A 52 0.30 -18.96 -10.62
N ILE A 53 0.23 -17.72 -10.15
CA ILE A 53 0.26 -17.37 -8.73
C ILE A 53 -1.08 -16.71 -8.43
N GLN A 54 -1.88 -17.30 -7.55
CA GLN A 54 -3.10 -16.69 -7.05
C GLN A 54 -2.79 -16.00 -5.71
N ILE A 55 -3.10 -14.72 -5.62
CA ILE A 55 -2.99 -13.94 -4.39
C ILE A 55 -4.37 -13.56 -3.86
N LEU A 56 -4.44 -13.15 -2.59
CA LEU A 56 -5.62 -12.50 -2.04
C LEU A 56 -5.68 -11.02 -2.46
N PRO A 57 -6.84 -10.35 -2.28
CA PRO A 57 -6.94 -8.91 -2.55
C PRO A 57 -5.85 -8.13 -1.82
N ILE A 58 -5.32 -7.12 -2.51
CA ILE A 58 -4.18 -6.30 -2.05
C ILE A 58 -4.56 -4.85 -1.79
N ASN A 59 -5.83 -4.55 -1.97
CA ASN A 59 -6.36 -3.21 -1.78
C ASN A 59 -6.32 -2.78 -0.31
N ASP A 60 -6.30 -1.47 -0.10
CA ASP A 60 -6.22 -0.91 1.25
C ASP A 60 -7.47 -1.20 2.07
N THR A 61 -7.27 -1.83 3.22
CA THR A 61 -8.29 -2.18 4.21
C THR A 61 -8.10 -1.40 5.53
N THR A 62 -7.24 -0.39 5.53
CA THR A 62 -6.89 0.35 6.74
C THR A 62 -8.08 1.18 7.25
N MET A 63 -8.62 0.79 8.38
CA MET A 63 -9.68 1.50 9.07
C MET A 63 -9.26 2.02 10.45
N THR A 64 -8.51 1.21 11.20
CA THR A 64 -8.17 1.46 12.61
C THR A 64 -6.70 1.31 12.92
N HIS A 65 -5.88 0.90 11.96
CA HIS A 65 -4.48 0.49 12.12
C HIS A 65 -4.25 -0.69 13.08
N LYS A 66 -5.31 -1.46 13.38
CA LYS A 66 -5.27 -2.65 14.22
C LYS A 66 -5.23 -3.92 13.40
N TRP A 67 -4.96 -5.04 14.05
CA TRP A 67 -4.90 -6.34 13.40
C TRP A 67 -6.18 -6.71 12.60
N THR A 68 -7.33 -6.17 12.97
CA THR A 68 -8.60 -6.36 12.25
C THR A 68 -8.56 -5.86 10.81
N ASP A 69 -7.68 -4.91 10.52
CA ASP A 69 -7.48 -4.35 9.17
C ASP A 69 -6.71 -5.31 8.25
N SER A 70 -6.18 -6.42 8.79
CA SER A 70 -5.52 -7.47 7.99
C SER A 70 -6.48 -8.31 7.15
N TYR A 71 -7.81 -8.15 7.34
CA TYR A 71 -8.82 -8.88 6.57
C TYR A 71 -8.92 -8.32 5.13
N PRO A 72 -8.51 -9.06 4.10
CA PRO A 72 -8.25 -8.49 2.78
C PRO A 72 -9.51 -8.16 1.96
N TYR A 73 -10.69 -8.58 2.43
CA TYR A 73 -11.95 -8.41 1.69
C TYR A 73 -12.76 -7.18 2.10
N ASN A 74 -12.26 -6.37 3.04
CA ASN A 74 -12.95 -5.18 3.54
C ASN A 74 -12.23 -3.90 3.12
N SER A 75 -12.00 -3.75 1.80
CA SER A 75 -11.23 -2.62 1.27
C SER A 75 -12.00 -1.30 1.33
N ILE A 76 -11.28 -0.23 1.66
CA ILE A 76 -11.79 1.15 1.61
C ILE A 76 -11.67 1.77 0.21
N SER A 77 -10.91 1.14 -0.69
CA SER A 77 -10.71 1.58 -2.06
C SER A 77 -10.47 0.38 -2.96
N ILE A 78 -11.00 0.42 -4.18
CA ILE A 78 -10.71 -0.57 -5.22
C ILE A 78 -9.45 -0.23 -6.03
N TYR A 79 -8.86 0.93 -5.81
CA TYR A 79 -7.68 1.42 -6.52
C TYR A 79 -6.43 1.46 -5.65
N ALA A 80 -6.57 1.92 -4.41
CA ALA A 80 -5.45 2.08 -3.49
C ALA A 80 -4.97 0.71 -2.98
N PHE A 81 -3.65 0.52 -2.96
CA PHE A 81 -3.03 -0.66 -2.36
C PHE A 81 -2.76 -0.45 -0.87
N HIS A 82 -2.79 -1.55 -0.13
CA HIS A 82 -2.58 -1.51 1.31
C HIS A 82 -1.13 -1.11 1.65
N PRO A 83 -0.92 -0.07 2.48
CA PRO A 83 0.41 0.42 2.83
C PRO A 83 1.37 -0.63 3.39
N MET A 84 0.84 -1.67 4.03
CA MET A 84 1.66 -2.77 4.58
C MET A 84 2.45 -3.52 3.49
N TYR A 85 2.02 -3.50 2.22
CA TYR A 85 2.69 -4.19 1.12
C TYR A 85 3.82 -3.38 0.48
N VAL A 86 4.09 -2.17 0.96
CA VAL A 86 5.27 -1.41 0.51
C VAL A 86 6.54 -2.17 0.84
N ASP A 87 7.37 -2.42 -0.16
CA ASP A 87 8.77 -2.75 0.05
C ASP A 87 9.51 -1.47 0.43
N ILE A 88 9.71 -1.25 1.72
CA ILE A 88 10.36 -0.02 2.20
C ILE A 88 11.81 0.13 1.74
N THR A 89 12.46 -0.95 1.31
CA THR A 89 13.83 -0.89 0.77
C THR A 89 13.86 -0.15 -0.57
N GLN A 90 12.75 -0.10 -1.30
CA GLN A 90 12.61 0.62 -2.56
C GLN A 90 12.30 2.12 -2.38
N MET A 91 11.89 2.54 -1.19
CA MET A 91 11.64 3.97 -0.91
C MET A 91 12.91 4.78 -0.70
N GLY A 92 14.07 4.12 -0.62
CA GLY A 92 15.35 4.73 -0.28
C GLY A 92 15.79 4.45 1.16
N SER A 93 16.91 5.02 1.56
CA SER A 93 17.48 4.85 2.90
C SER A 93 17.50 6.16 3.65
N LEU A 94 17.21 6.10 4.96
CA LEU A 94 17.33 7.28 5.82
C LEU A 94 18.79 7.71 5.93
N LYS A 95 19.04 9.02 5.87
CA LYS A 95 20.38 9.62 6.06
C LYS A 95 20.85 9.45 7.51
N ASP A 96 19.93 9.45 8.46
CA ASP A 96 20.23 9.17 9.87
C ASP A 96 20.57 7.69 10.04
N LYS A 97 21.87 7.43 10.25
CA LYS A 97 22.41 6.08 10.46
C LYS A 97 21.91 5.43 11.75
N ALA A 98 21.61 6.21 12.78
CA ALA A 98 21.10 5.67 14.05
C ALA A 98 19.67 5.18 13.86
N ALA A 99 18.82 5.97 13.20
CA ALA A 99 17.47 5.58 12.82
C ALA A 99 17.49 4.32 11.93
N MET A 100 18.30 4.30 10.85
CA MET A 100 18.44 3.11 10.00
C MET A 100 18.87 1.86 10.76
N SER A 101 19.80 1.99 11.71
CA SER A 101 20.21 0.86 12.54
C SER A 101 19.06 0.33 13.41
N GLN A 102 18.24 1.21 13.97
CA GLN A 102 17.06 0.83 14.76
C GLN A 102 16.02 0.12 13.88
N PHE A 103 15.73 0.63 12.68
CA PHE A 103 14.83 -0.04 11.72
C PHE A 103 15.35 -1.42 11.33
N SER A 104 16.64 -1.56 11.03
CA SER A 104 17.25 -2.85 10.68
C SER A 104 17.19 -3.86 11.82
N LYS A 105 17.39 -3.40 13.07
CA LYS A 105 17.23 -4.24 14.25
C LYS A 105 15.78 -4.71 14.40
N ARG A 106 14.84 -3.78 14.30
CA ARG A 106 13.42 -4.07 14.44
C ARG A 106 12.90 -4.98 13.34
N GLN A 107 13.39 -4.82 12.10
CA GLN A 107 13.10 -5.72 10.98
C GLN A 107 13.45 -7.18 11.36
N LYS A 108 14.67 -7.41 11.85
CA LYS A 108 15.11 -8.75 12.24
C LYS A 108 14.27 -9.32 13.37
N GLU A 109 13.92 -8.50 14.37
CA GLU A 109 13.04 -8.91 15.46
C GLU A 109 11.67 -9.36 14.96
N LEU A 110 11.01 -8.55 14.12
CA LEU A 110 9.70 -8.86 13.56
C LEU A 110 9.75 -10.07 12.62
N ASN A 111 10.82 -10.21 11.83
CA ASN A 111 11.00 -11.37 10.96
C ASN A 111 11.21 -12.68 11.73
N ASN A 112 11.73 -12.62 12.95
CA ASN A 112 11.95 -13.82 13.78
C ASN A 112 10.70 -14.25 14.57
N LEU A 113 9.63 -13.48 14.53
CA LEU A 113 8.40 -13.87 15.20
C LEU A 113 7.75 -15.09 14.53
N PRO A 114 7.16 -16.03 15.32
CA PRO A 114 6.48 -17.20 14.78
C PRO A 114 5.14 -16.85 14.12
N VAL A 115 4.56 -15.71 14.48
CA VAL A 115 3.32 -15.14 13.90
C VAL A 115 3.51 -13.67 13.60
N ILE A 116 2.77 -13.16 12.64
CA ILE A 116 2.84 -11.76 12.26
C ILE A 116 2.25 -10.90 13.39
N ASP A 117 3.06 -9.98 13.91
CA ASP A 117 2.57 -8.89 14.75
C ASP A 117 2.14 -7.73 13.84
N TYR A 118 0.88 -7.76 13.41
CA TYR A 118 0.34 -6.80 12.45
C TYR A 118 0.49 -5.35 12.94
N GLU A 119 0.18 -5.09 14.22
CA GLU A 119 0.22 -3.73 14.77
C GLU A 119 1.65 -3.20 14.86
N ALA A 120 2.59 -4.03 15.29
CA ALA A 120 4.01 -3.66 15.33
C ALA A 120 4.60 -3.43 13.92
N VAL A 121 4.23 -4.27 12.95
CA VAL A 121 4.62 -4.09 11.53
C VAL A 121 4.03 -2.78 10.98
N ASN A 122 2.75 -2.54 11.23
CA ASN A 122 2.09 -1.33 10.77
C ASN A 122 2.76 -0.09 11.37
N GLN A 123 2.97 -0.06 12.69
CA GLN A 123 3.60 1.06 13.38
C GLN A 123 4.99 1.36 12.81
N ILE A 124 5.86 0.36 12.67
CA ILE A 124 7.23 0.59 12.20
C ILE A 124 7.30 1.04 10.74
N LYS A 125 6.39 0.54 9.87
CA LYS A 125 6.29 1.00 8.48
C LYS A 125 5.82 2.45 8.40
N TRP A 126 4.83 2.84 9.19
CA TRP A 126 4.36 4.24 9.26
C TRP A 126 5.42 5.19 9.80
N ASP A 127 6.19 4.79 10.82
CA ASP A 127 7.33 5.56 11.31
C ASP A 127 8.36 5.78 10.20
N TYR A 128 8.65 4.73 9.41
CA TYR A 128 9.54 4.85 8.26
C TYR A 128 8.98 5.79 7.18
N PHE A 129 7.68 5.67 6.84
CA PHE A 129 7.04 6.53 5.84
C PHE A 129 7.15 7.99 6.21
N HIS A 130 6.90 8.34 7.47
CA HIS A 130 7.04 9.72 7.93
C HIS A 130 8.48 10.24 7.78
N LEU A 131 9.46 9.48 8.23
CA LEU A 131 10.86 9.91 8.17
C LEU A 131 11.38 10.01 6.74
N ILE A 132 11.09 9.03 5.89
CA ILE A 132 11.57 9.06 4.50
C ILE A 132 10.83 10.14 3.68
N PHE A 133 9.55 10.37 3.96
CA PHE A 133 8.80 11.45 3.34
C PHE A 133 9.34 12.83 3.73
N GLN A 134 9.68 13.05 5.00
CA GLN A 134 10.34 14.29 5.43
C GLN A 134 11.69 14.51 4.71
N GLN A 135 12.41 13.43 4.41
CA GLN A 135 13.71 13.48 3.76
C GLN A 135 13.64 13.66 2.23
N GLU A 136 12.74 12.94 1.56
CA GLU A 136 12.73 12.82 0.09
C GLU A 136 11.40 13.24 -0.54
N GLY A 137 10.35 13.50 0.26
CA GLY A 137 9.00 13.72 -0.23
C GLY A 137 8.91 14.86 -1.22
N GLU A 138 9.46 16.02 -0.90
CA GLU A 138 9.46 17.20 -1.80
C GLU A 138 10.09 16.87 -3.15
N LYS A 139 11.26 16.23 -3.14
CA LYS A 139 11.98 15.84 -4.36
C LYS A 139 11.17 14.85 -5.20
N VAL A 140 10.55 13.84 -4.56
CA VAL A 140 9.76 12.84 -5.27
C VAL A 140 8.50 13.45 -5.86
N LEU A 141 7.76 14.25 -5.09
CA LEU A 141 6.54 14.92 -5.54
C LEU A 141 6.80 15.91 -6.69
N ALA A 142 8.00 16.50 -6.73
CA ALA A 142 8.41 17.38 -7.83
C ALA A 142 8.85 16.63 -9.11
N SER A 143 9.09 15.32 -9.04
CA SER A 143 9.59 14.50 -10.15
C SER A 143 8.57 14.36 -11.29
N ASN A 144 9.07 14.19 -12.51
CA ASN A 144 8.20 13.97 -13.67
C ASN A 144 7.42 12.67 -13.60
N ASP A 145 8.01 11.63 -13.02
CA ASP A 145 7.37 10.31 -12.93
C ASP A 145 6.24 10.32 -11.90
N PHE A 146 6.44 10.98 -10.76
CA PHE A 146 5.34 11.22 -9.82
C PHE A 146 4.23 12.05 -10.45
N LYS A 147 4.54 13.13 -11.16
CA LYS A 147 3.55 13.97 -11.84
C LYS A 147 2.73 13.20 -12.86
N LYS A 148 3.36 12.29 -13.63
CA LYS A 148 2.65 11.40 -14.55
C LYS A 148 1.69 10.47 -13.79
N PHE A 149 2.19 9.82 -12.74
CA PHE A 149 1.38 8.95 -11.87
C PHE A 149 0.20 9.73 -11.28
N PHE A 150 0.46 10.88 -10.67
CA PHE A 150 -0.58 11.69 -10.05
C PHE A 150 -1.65 12.13 -11.04
N ASN A 151 -1.25 12.65 -12.20
CA ASN A 151 -2.20 13.09 -13.22
C ASN A 151 -3.08 11.96 -13.78
N ALA A 152 -2.54 10.76 -13.87
CA ALA A 152 -3.28 9.58 -14.32
C ALA A 152 -4.24 9.03 -13.25
N ASN A 153 -4.01 9.35 -11.97
CA ASN A 153 -4.70 8.71 -10.85
C ASN A 153 -5.44 9.70 -9.93
N LYS A 154 -5.34 11.00 -10.15
CA LYS A 154 -5.84 12.03 -9.23
C LYS A 154 -7.32 11.88 -8.86
N GLU A 155 -8.15 11.35 -9.76
CA GLU A 155 -9.59 11.22 -9.55
C GLU A 155 -9.94 10.30 -8.37
N TRP A 156 -9.16 9.24 -8.16
CA TRP A 156 -9.33 8.36 -7.01
C TRP A 156 -8.33 8.66 -5.89
N LEU A 157 -7.12 9.12 -6.22
CA LEU A 157 -6.03 9.29 -5.28
C LEU A 157 -6.28 10.46 -4.31
N GLN A 158 -6.83 11.57 -4.79
CA GLN A 158 -7.14 12.72 -3.94
C GLN A 158 -8.21 12.38 -2.89
N PRO A 159 -9.41 11.90 -3.24
CA PRO A 159 -10.41 11.54 -2.23
C PRO A 159 -9.95 10.42 -1.30
N TYR A 160 -9.18 9.43 -1.78
CA TYR A 160 -8.60 8.40 -0.94
C TYR A 160 -7.64 8.97 0.10
N ALA A 161 -6.72 9.84 -0.32
CA ALA A 161 -5.73 10.43 0.59
C ALA A 161 -6.39 11.35 1.63
N VAL A 162 -7.35 12.17 1.22
CA VAL A 162 -8.12 13.03 2.13
C VAL A 162 -8.92 12.19 3.12
N PHE A 163 -9.62 11.14 2.65
CA PHE A 163 -10.35 10.24 3.54
C PHE A 163 -9.40 9.59 4.56
N SER A 164 -8.27 9.07 4.11
CA SER A 164 -7.29 8.39 4.97
C SER A 164 -6.72 9.34 6.02
N TYR A 165 -6.38 10.56 5.63
CA TYR A 165 -5.92 11.61 6.55
C TYR A 165 -6.98 11.98 7.59
N LEU A 166 -8.22 12.26 7.16
CA LEU A 166 -9.31 12.64 8.07
C LEU A 166 -9.70 11.48 9.00
N ARG A 167 -9.74 10.23 8.50
CA ARG A 167 -9.92 9.04 9.33
C ARG A 167 -8.89 8.98 10.47
N ASP A 168 -7.63 9.27 10.18
CA ASP A 168 -6.56 9.21 11.17
C ASP A 168 -6.63 10.34 12.17
N ILE A 169 -7.06 11.54 11.76
CA ILE A 169 -7.31 12.66 12.68
C ILE A 169 -8.51 12.36 13.59
N TYR A 170 -9.63 11.97 13.01
CA TYR A 170 -10.88 11.76 13.75
C TYR A 170 -10.96 10.39 14.42
N LYS A 171 -9.98 9.51 14.19
CA LYS A 171 -9.87 8.16 14.79
C LYS A 171 -11.06 7.25 14.51
N THR A 172 -11.79 7.48 13.43
CA THR A 172 -12.92 6.67 12.98
C THR A 172 -13.03 6.67 11.44
N PRO A 173 -13.27 5.51 10.82
CA PRO A 173 -13.56 5.44 9.38
C PRO A 173 -14.99 5.89 9.04
N ASN A 174 -15.86 6.06 10.04
CA ASN A 174 -17.23 6.50 9.83
C ASN A 174 -17.28 8.01 9.64
N PHE A 175 -17.14 8.47 8.40
CA PHE A 175 -17.13 9.89 8.06
C PHE A 175 -18.42 10.62 8.48
N ARG A 176 -19.52 9.93 8.72
CA ARG A 176 -20.78 10.53 9.20
C ARG A 176 -20.69 11.00 10.66
N GLU A 177 -19.72 10.49 11.40
CA GLU A 177 -19.43 10.87 12.80
C GLU A 177 -18.36 11.96 12.90
N TRP A 178 -17.77 12.37 11.79
CA TRP A 178 -16.74 13.41 11.79
C TRP A 178 -17.36 14.78 12.12
N PRO A 179 -16.63 15.69 12.78
CA PRO A 179 -17.13 17.05 13.06
C PRO A 179 -17.37 17.86 11.80
N GLN A 180 -16.64 17.54 10.70
CA GLN A 180 -16.72 18.17 9.38
C GLN A 180 -16.59 17.08 8.31
N TYR A 181 -16.90 17.41 7.07
CA TYR A 181 -16.77 16.50 5.91
C TYR A 181 -17.65 15.23 6.01
N THR A 182 -18.83 15.37 6.64
CA THR A 182 -19.80 14.28 6.81
C THR A 182 -20.52 13.89 5.50
N VAL A 183 -20.38 14.70 4.47
CA VAL A 183 -20.91 14.48 3.12
C VAL A 183 -19.78 14.73 2.12
N TYR A 184 -19.69 13.85 1.12
CA TYR A 184 -18.69 14.04 0.07
C TYR A 184 -18.92 15.35 -0.70
N ASN A 185 -17.87 16.18 -0.79
CA ASN A 185 -17.86 17.41 -1.55
C ASN A 185 -16.53 17.55 -2.30
N GLN A 186 -16.58 17.46 -3.62
CA GLN A 186 -15.40 17.52 -4.48
C GLN A 186 -14.59 18.82 -4.29
N GLN A 187 -15.27 19.96 -4.16
CA GLN A 187 -14.58 21.25 -4.01
C GLN A 187 -13.84 21.36 -2.67
N GLU A 188 -14.41 20.81 -1.60
CA GLU A 188 -13.73 20.75 -0.28
C GLU A 188 -12.51 19.85 -0.32
N ILE A 189 -12.61 18.69 -0.99
CA ILE A 189 -11.48 17.78 -1.19
C ILE A 189 -10.38 18.48 -1.98
N GLU A 190 -10.71 19.10 -3.10
CA GLU A 190 -9.74 19.84 -3.93
C GLU A 190 -9.07 20.98 -3.16
N LYS A 191 -9.80 21.67 -2.29
CA LYS A 191 -9.24 22.73 -1.43
C LYS A 191 -8.22 22.17 -0.43
N LEU A 192 -8.50 21.04 0.22
CA LEU A 192 -7.57 20.37 1.13
C LEU A 192 -6.30 19.89 0.41
N CYS A 193 -6.43 19.52 -0.87
CA CYS A 193 -5.34 19.05 -1.71
C CYS A 193 -4.48 20.16 -2.33
N GLN A 194 -4.75 21.45 -2.05
CA GLN A 194 -3.91 22.54 -2.54
C GLN A 194 -2.60 22.63 -1.74
N PRO A 195 -1.47 22.91 -2.41
CA PRO A 195 -0.18 23.04 -1.72
C PRO A 195 -0.15 24.08 -0.60
N GLU A 196 -1.02 25.09 -0.67
CA GLU A 196 -1.17 26.16 0.31
C GLU A 196 -1.95 25.73 1.56
N SER A 197 -2.63 24.58 1.50
CA SER A 197 -3.36 24.04 2.65
C SER A 197 -2.38 23.55 3.72
N THR A 198 -2.69 23.85 4.98
CA THR A 198 -1.95 23.34 6.15
C THR A 198 -2.00 21.80 6.24
N ASP A 199 -3.04 21.20 5.68
CA ASP A 199 -3.26 19.75 5.69
C ASP A 199 -2.52 19.03 4.54
N TYR A 200 -2.11 19.79 3.51
CA TYR A 200 -1.50 19.23 2.31
C TYR A 200 -0.30 18.30 2.58
N PRO A 201 0.68 18.64 3.45
CA PRO A 201 1.82 17.74 3.71
C PRO A 201 1.39 16.37 4.23
N HIS A 202 0.33 16.32 5.04
CA HIS A 202 -0.21 15.08 5.59
C HIS A 202 -0.95 14.26 4.53
N ILE A 203 -1.70 14.92 3.65
CA ILE A 203 -2.38 14.30 2.52
C ILE A 203 -1.36 13.79 1.48
N ALA A 204 -0.32 14.57 1.21
CA ALA A 204 0.72 14.25 0.25
C ALA A 204 1.54 13.02 0.65
N LEU A 205 1.64 12.70 1.94
CA LEU A 205 2.23 11.45 2.42
C LEU A 205 1.51 10.23 1.83
N TYR A 206 0.17 10.24 1.76
CA TYR A 206 -0.59 9.15 1.14
C TYR A 206 -0.36 9.08 -0.37
N TYR A 207 -0.19 10.20 -1.07
CA TYR A 207 0.22 10.20 -2.47
C TYR A 207 1.58 9.54 -2.66
N TYR A 208 2.54 9.89 -1.80
CA TYR A 208 3.89 9.34 -1.81
C TYR A 208 3.89 7.83 -1.58
N ILE A 209 3.14 7.33 -0.59
CA ILE A 209 3.00 5.90 -0.30
C ILE A 209 2.38 5.17 -1.48
N GLN A 210 1.27 5.67 -2.02
CA GLN A 210 0.60 5.04 -3.16
C GLN A 210 1.47 5.07 -4.42
N TYR A 211 2.23 6.12 -4.65
CA TYR A 211 3.20 6.16 -5.74
C TYR A 211 4.20 5.01 -5.65
N HIS A 212 4.82 4.80 -4.48
CA HIS A 212 5.77 3.70 -4.28
C HIS A 212 5.14 2.31 -4.36
N LEU A 213 3.86 2.17 -4.07
CA LEU A 213 3.11 0.91 -4.25
C LEU A 213 2.83 0.59 -5.72
N HIS A 214 2.85 1.59 -6.61
CA HIS A 214 2.55 1.45 -8.03
C HIS A 214 3.81 1.39 -8.92
N LEU A 215 5.01 1.45 -8.33
CA LEU A 215 6.30 1.23 -9.02
C LEU A 215 6.62 -0.26 -9.15
#